data_e21f99c9d0661e0c432f43b6c65ac1c3
#
_entry.id   e21f99c9d0661e0c432f43b6c65ac1c3
#
_cell.length_a   1.000
_cell.length_b   1.000
_cell.length_c   1.000
_cell.angle_alpha   90.00
_cell.angle_beta   90.00
_cell.angle_gamma   90.00
#
_symmetry.space_group_name_H-M   'P 1'
#
loop_
_entity.id
_entity.type
_entity.pdbx_description
1 polymer ?
#
loop_
_entity_poly.entity_id
_entity_poly.type
_entity_poly.pdbx_seq_one_letter_code
_entity_poly.pdbx_strand_id
1 'polypeptide(L)'
;MKRTLLPFYAVALLALGSTAAFAQVDVTVTGSTAFRSVTIDRAWSIFDVSNRSAQTNSASTGLITFSGTMSNAAPSLGGTVVKLRLSFSGSARGMEDVRNSTLINVAALPGEAAPGVSNTTRIPDLALSDVFPSSATPPIPESAFNRSVLGVIPFVYVKNNALTGVTNLTQSQANLLMIASGTGGMPSSFLGGNNSNPIYMTGRDAESGTRISVEKCIGFVGSPLLWTTNGAGNFVVTNGLTSGGLERDIIKAKADAIGYLGVADANAIAASASLVPFNGIPFSHTNVVIGQYSIWGYEHLVNKVGLSATKVTVRDALKAAITAPFFQASNTLYNVAFTAVAEMHVERGSDGGTITSLDF
;
A
#
# COMPACT_ATOMS: atom_id res chain seq x y z
N MET A 1 43.31 -13.83 -81.26
CA MET A 1 43.41 -13.14 -79.97
C MET A 1 42.03 -13.08 -79.28
N LYS A 2 41.75 -13.97 -78.33
CA LYS A 2 40.47 -13.93 -77.58
C LYS A 2 40.76 -13.26 -76.24
N ARG A 3 40.14 -12.14 -75.95
CA ARG A 3 40.21 -11.45 -74.65
C ARG A 3 39.11 -12.00 -73.76
N THR A 4 39.52 -12.62 -72.65
CA THR A 4 38.64 -13.12 -71.59
C THR A 4 38.40 -12.00 -70.58
N LEU A 5 37.14 -11.57 -70.44
CA LEU A 5 36.71 -10.65 -69.40
C LEU A 5 36.37 -11.44 -68.13
N LEU A 6 37.09 -11.13 -67.02
CA LEU A 6 36.76 -11.62 -65.68
C LEU A 6 35.63 -10.75 -65.08
N PRO A 7 34.62 -11.33 -64.47
CA PRO A 7 33.62 -10.56 -63.72
C PRO A 7 34.12 -10.21 -62.32
N PHE A 8 34.08 -8.93 -61.96
CA PHE A 8 34.28 -8.44 -60.60
C PHE A 8 33.05 -8.76 -59.79
N TYR A 9 33.14 -9.66 -58.78
CA TYR A 9 32.16 -9.82 -57.74
C TYR A 9 32.36 -8.76 -56.68
N ALA A 10 31.47 -7.77 -56.60
CA ALA A 10 31.36 -6.84 -55.48
C ALA A 10 30.71 -7.56 -54.31
N VAL A 11 31.48 -7.89 -53.28
CA VAL A 11 30.97 -8.39 -52.02
C VAL A 11 30.46 -7.19 -51.22
N ALA A 12 29.16 -6.99 -51.21
CA ALA A 12 28.49 -6.03 -50.27
C ALA A 12 28.53 -6.62 -48.88
N LEU A 13 29.44 -6.13 -48.02
CA LEU A 13 29.34 -6.37 -46.56
C LEU A 13 28.11 -5.62 -46.03
N LEU A 14 27.01 -6.34 -45.80
CA LEU A 14 25.94 -5.85 -44.93
C LEU A 14 26.48 -5.81 -43.49
N ALA A 15 26.86 -4.61 -43.05
CA ALA A 15 27.06 -4.35 -41.63
C ALA A 15 25.67 -4.43 -40.96
N LEU A 16 25.29 -5.60 -40.45
CA LEU A 16 24.20 -5.75 -39.51
C LEU A 16 24.63 -5.03 -38.23
N GLY A 17 24.27 -3.74 -38.17
CA GLY A 17 24.30 -3.02 -36.90
C GLY A 17 23.39 -3.76 -35.92
N SER A 18 23.99 -4.63 -35.08
CA SER A 18 23.31 -5.15 -33.91
C SER A 18 22.98 -3.95 -33.05
N THR A 19 21.74 -3.46 -33.14
CA THR A 19 21.19 -2.63 -32.07
C THR A 19 21.28 -3.49 -30.83
N ALA A 20 22.24 -3.19 -29.96
CA ALA A 20 22.30 -3.79 -28.65
C ALA A 20 20.93 -3.57 -28.03
N ALA A 21 20.12 -4.62 -27.98
CA ALA A 21 18.89 -4.61 -27.22
C ALA A 21 19.31 -4.39 -25.77
N PHE A 22 19.23 -3.14 -25.30
CA PHE A 22 19.49 -2.84 -23.91
C PHE A 22 18.58 -3.74 -23.09
N ALA A 23 19.17 -4.59 -22.27
CA ALA A 23 18.44 -5.48 -21.39
C ALA A 23 17.47 -4.61 -20.57
N GLN A 24 16.18 -4.87 -20.69
CA GLN A 24 15.17 -4.16 -19.96
C GLN A 24 14.85 -4.93 -18.67
N VAL A 25 14.80 -4.24 -17.54
CA VAL A 25 14.38 -4.81 -16.25
C VAL A 25 12.94 -4.39 -16.00
N ASP A 26 12.03 -5.36 -15.90
CA ASP A 26 10.61 -5.14 -15.59
C ASP A 26 10.34 -5.69 -14.18
N VAL A 27 9.94 -4.82 -13.24
CA VAL A 27 9.64 -5.15 -11.85
C VAL A 27 8.23 -4.70 -11.53
N THR A 28 7.43 -5.62 -11.03
CA THR A 28 6.05 -5.36 -10.64
C THR A 28 5.89 -5.45 -9.12
N VAL A 29 5.34 -4.40 -8.53
CA VAL A 29 5.06 -4.26 -7.09
C VAL A 29 3.56 -4.18 -6.88
N THR A 30 3.04 -4.93 -5.92
CA THR A 30 1.62 -4.94 -5.54
C THR A 30 1.45 -4.74 -4.04
N GLY A 31 0.24 -4.83 -3.52
CA GLY A 31 -0.03 -4.92 -2.08
C GLY A 31 -0.64 -3.69 -1.44
N SER A 32 -0.07 -3.24 -0.33
CA SER A 32 -0.64 -2.25 0.59
C SER A 32 -1.17 -0.98 -0.09
N THR A 33 -2.46 -0.73 0.07
CA THR A 33 -3.09 0.53 -0.38
C THR A 33 -2.86 1.67 0.61
N ALA A 34 -2.60 1.38 1.88
CA ALA A 34 -2.32 2.38 2.90
C ALA A 34 -0.93 3.02 2.68
N PHE A 35 0.02 2.25 2.14
CA PHE A 35 1.38 2.69 1.85
C PHE A 35 1.58 3.24 0.42
N ARG A 36 0.51 3.30 -0.37
CA ARG A 36 0.54 3.67 -1.79
C ARG A 36 1.23 5.01 -2.08
N SER A 37 0.87 6.07 -1.37
CA SER A 37 1.41 7.42 -1.63
C SER A 37 2.90 7.50 -1.38
N VAL A 38 3.40 6.89 -0.30
CA VAL A 38 4.82 6.77 0.01
C VAL A 38 5.56 6.03 -1.10
N THR A 39 5.02 4.88 -1.51
CA THR A 39 5.64 4.06 -2.56
C THR A 39 5.72 4.79 -3.89
N ILE A 40 4.65 5.48 -4.30
CA ILE A 40 4.62 6.25 -5.56
C ILE A 40 5.69 7.34 -5.56
N ASP A 41 5.76 8.12 -4.49
CA ASP A 41 6.73 9.21 -4.36
C ASP A 41 8.17 8.68 -4.38
N ARG A 42 8.46 7.63 -3.62
CA ARG A 42 9.79 7.04 -3.55
C ARG A 42 10.17 6.29 -4.82
N ALA A 43 9.25 5.59 -5.44
CA ALA A 43 9.47 4.96 -6.74
C ALA A 43 9.83 5.99 -7.81
N TRP A 44 9.18 7.15 -7.83
CA TRP A 44 9.52 8.23 -8.74
C TRP A 44 10.93 8.80 -8.49
N SER A 45 11.33 8.91 -7.23
CA SER A 45 12.60 9.53 -6.82
C SER A 45 13.84 8.70 -7.18
N ILE A 46 13.72 7.39 -7.39
CA ILE A 46 14.87 6.53 -7.73
C ILE A 46 15.27 6.57 -9.20
N PHE A 47 14.46 7.15 -10.07
CA PHE A 47 14.76 7.30 -11.49
C PHE A 47 15.54 8.57 -11.79
N ASP A 48 16.44 8.50 -12.78
CA ASP A 48 17.22 9.63 -13.25
C ASP A 48 16.30 10.68 -13.88
N VAL A 49 16.42 11.93 -13.45
CA VAL A 49 15.48 13.03 -13.80
C VAL A 49 15.41 13.27 -15.31
N SER A 50 16.52 13.06 -16.03
CA SER A 50 16.63 13.37 -17.46
C SER A 50 15.87 12.44 -18.41
N ASN A 51 15.50 11.23 -17.95
CA ASN A 51 14.92 10.21 -18.84
C ASN A 51 13.80 9.37 -18.21
N ARG A 52 13.21 9.84 -17.11
CA ARG A 52 12.10 9.17 -16.44
C ARG A 52 10.75 9.57 -17.04
N SER A 53 9.84 8.63 -17.10
CA SER A 53 8.44 8.83 -17.49
C SER A 53 7.50 8.07 -16.54
N ALA A 54 6.24 8.53 -16.49
CA ALA A 54 5.20 7.87 -15.74
C ALA A 54 3.96 7.68 -16.62
N GLN A 55 3.34 6.52 -16.53
CA GLN A 55 2.06 6.21 -17.13
C GLN A 55 1.08 5.80 -16.05
N THR A 56 -0.06 6.44 -16.02
CA THR A 56 -1.15 6.11 -15.10
C THR A 56 -2.35 5.57 -15.86
N ASN A 57 -3.13 4.71 -15.22
CA ASN A 57 -4.44 4.38 -15.73
C ASN A 57 -5.43 5.44 -15.26
N SER A 58 -6.11 6.12 -16.19
CA SER A 58 -7.11 7.15 -15.90
C SER A 58 -8.33 6.60 -15.14
N ALA A 59 -8.62 5.31 -15.27
CA ALA A 59 -9.74 4.64 -14.59
C ALA A 59 -9.38 4.11 -13.19
N SER A 60 -8.09 4.09 -12.82
CA SER A 60 -7.64 3.57 -11.53
C SER A 60 -6.36 4.28 -11.06
N THR A 61 -6.49 5.09 -10.03
CA THR A 61 -5.36 5.77 -9.37
C THR A 61 -4.38 4.81 -8.68
N GLY A 62 -4.73 3.52 -8.60
CA GLY A 62 -3.90 2.46 -8.03
C GLY A 62 -2.92 1.81 -9.01
N LEU A 63 -2.97 2.16 -10.31
CA LEU A 63 -2.11 1.57 -11.33
C LEU A 63 -1.19 2.63 -11.93
N ILE A 64 0.12 2.48 -11.71
CA ILE A 64 1.15 3.40 -12.22
C ILE A 64 2.34 2.58 -12.73
N THR A 65 2.89 2.95 -13.87
CA THR A 65 4.15 2.41 -14.39
C THR A 65 5.14 3.55 -14.58
N PHE A 66 6.30 3.45 -13.92
CA PHE A 66 7.45 4.30 -14.15
C PHE A 66 8.42 3.62 -15.11
N SER A 67 9.07 4.40 -15.96
CA SER A 67 10.09 3.91 -16.89
C SER A 67 11.23 4.90 -17.01
N GLY A 68 12.47 4.42 -17.05
CA GLY A 68 13.67 5.23 -17.17
C GLY A 68 14.91 4.49 -16.72
N THR A 69 16.02 5.19 -16.55
CA THR A 69 17.23 4.64 -15.92
C THR A 69 17.28 4.99 -14.43
N MET A 70 18.09 4.25 -13.70
CA MET A 70 18.27 4.40 -12.24
C MET A 70 19.76 4.47 -11.89
N SER A 71 20.56 5.16 -12.70
CA SER A 71 22.04 5.15 -12.61
C SER A 71 22.56 5.63 -11.24
N ASN A 72 21.85 6.57 -10.59
CA ASN A 72 22.20 7.08 -9.27
C ASN A 72 21.75 6.15 -8.14
N ALA A 73 20.54 5.59 -8.22
CA ALA A 73 19.97 4.72 -7.18
C ALA A 73 20.44 3.27 -7.30
N ALA A 74 20.79 2.83 -8.51
CA ALA A 74 21.22 1.48 -8.84
C ALA A 74 22.35 1.47 -9.86
N PRO A 75 23.59 1.89 -9.47
CA PRO A 75 24.73 2.05 -10.40
C PRO A 75 25.08 0.76 -11.17
N SER A 76 24.85 -0.40 -10.56
CA SER A 76 25.12 -1.71 -11.20
C SER A 76 24.22 -2.02 -12.40
N LEU A 77 23.10 -1.30 -12.56
CA LEU A 77 22.24 -1.40 -13.73
C LEU A 77 22.70 -0.49 -14.88
N GLY A 78 23.61 0.44 -14.63
CA GLY A 78 24.13 1.38 -15.62
C GLY A 78 23.03 2.12 -16.35
N GLY A 79 23.10 2.18 -17.68
CA GLY A 79 22.07 2.77 -18.56
C GLY A 79 20.91 1.85 -18.89
N THR A 80 20.73 0.73 -18.18
CA THR A 80 19.62 -0.20 -18.40
C THR A 80 18.28 0.47 -18.09
N VAL A 81 17.32 0.35 -19.01
CA VAL A 81 15.96 0.85 -18.81
C VAL A 81 15.23 -0.06 -17.84
N VAL A 82 14.72 0.53 -16.78
CA VAL A 82 13.88 -0.15 -15.79
C VAL A 82 12.43 0.26 -15.99
N LYS A 83 11.52 -0.71 -15.95
CA LYS A 83 10.07 -0.50 -15.78
C LYS A 83 9.70 -0.92 -14.38
N LEU A 84 9.21 0.02 -13.58
CA LEU A 84 8.69 -0.26 -12.24
C LEU A 84 7.19 -0.05 -12.24
N ARG A 85 6.45 -1.13 -12.07
CA ARG A 85 4.99 -1.17 -12.15
C ARG A 85 4.40 -1.28 -10.76
N LEU A 86 3.49 -0.41 -10.43
CA LEU A 86 2.80 -0.37 -9.14
C LEU A 86 1.32 -0.70 -9.35
N SER A 87 0.81 -1.66 -8.56
CA SER A 87 -0.59 -2.10 -8.59
C SER A 87 -1.05 -2.44 -7.17
N PHE A 88 -1.77 -1.53 -6.54
CA PHE A 88 -2.14 -1.64 -5.13
C PHE A 88 -3.48 -2.38 -4.97
N SER A 89 -3.45 -3.59 -4.38
CA SER A 89 -4.60 -4.51 -4.26
C SER A 89 -4.99 -4.84 -2.81
N GLY A 90 -4.18 -4.47 -1.83
CA GLY A 90 -4.27 -4.86 -0.42
C GLY A 90 -3.13 -5.77 -0.01
N SER A 91 -2.77 -5.75 1.27
CA SER A 91 -1.56 -6.39 1.80
C SER A 91 -1.58 -7.90 1.67
N ALA A 92 -2.61 -8.56 2.20
CA ALA A 92 -2.74 -10.01 2.12
C ALA A 92 -2.89 -10.48 0.67
N ARG A 93 -3.72 -9.78 -0.13
CA ARG A 93 -3.88 -10.06 -1.55
C ARG A 93 -2.58 -9.97 -2.31
N GLY A 94 -1.80 -8.90 -2.09
CA GLY A 94 -0.53 -8.71 -2.76
C GLY A 94 0.49 -9.80 -2.43
N MET A 95 0.55 -10.25 -1.18
CA MET A 95 1.39 -11.37 -0.78
C MET A 95 0.96 -12.68 -1.46
N GLU A 96 -0.35 -12.94 -1.56
CA GLU A 96 -0.88 -14.11 -2.28
C GLU A 96 -0.56 -14.05 -3.77
N ASP A 97 -0.74 -12.89 -4.39
CA ASP A 97 -0.44 -12.71 -5.82
C ASP A 97 1.04 -12.97 -6.13
N VAL A 98 1.96 -12.50 -5.28
CA VAL A 98 3.40 -12.83 -5.40
C VAL A 98 3.64 -14.31 -5.18
N ARG A 99 3.10 -14.90 -4.11
CA ARG A 99 3.27 -16.33 -3.79
C ARG A 99 2.80 -17.25 -4.91
N ASN A 100 1.62 -16.98 -5.43
CA ASN A 100 0.95 -17.82 -6.41
C ASN A 100 1.34 -17.47 -7.85
N SER A 101 2.13 -16.42 -8.08
CA SER A 101 2.46 -15.89 -9.40
C SER A 101 1.21 -15.53 -10.21
N THR A 102 0.23 -14.90 -9.55
CA THR A 102 -1.05 -14.50 -10.14
C THR A 102 -0.84 -13.32 -11.08
N LEU A 103 -1.44 -13.35 -12.26
CA LEU A 103 -1.44 -12.20 -13.18
C LEU A 103 -2.31 -11.08 -12.59
N ILE A 104 -1.72 -9.90 -12.46
CA ILE A 104 -2.41 -8.69 -11.98
C ILE A 104 -2.40 -7.61 -13.07
N ASN A 105 -3.37 -6.71 -13.02
CA ASN A 105 -3.41 -5.55 -13.91
C ASN A 105 -2.35 -4.53 -13.51
N VAL A 106 -1.68 -3.96 -14.51
CA VAL A 106 -0.74 -2.84 -14.38
C VAL A 106 -1.00 -1.82 -15.47
N ALA A 107 -0.63 -0.56 -15.25
CA ALA A 107 -0.73 0.45 -16.30
C ALA A 107 0.20 0.08 -17.47
N ALA A 108 -0.35 0.05 -18.69
CA ALA A 108 0.38 -0.26 -19.90
C ALA A 108 1.18 0.96 -20.37
N LEU A 109 2.44 0.76 -20.74
CA LEU A 109 3.21 1.76 -21.47
C LEU A 109 2.78 1.79 -22.95
N PRO A 110 3.06 2.89 -23.68
CA PRO A 110 2.77 2.96 -25.11
C PRO A 110 3.33 1.75 -25.87
N GLY A 111 2.49 1.10 -26.66
CA GLY A 111 2.83 -0.11 -27.43
C GLY A 111 2.75 -1.45 -26.65
N GLU A 112 2.43 -1.46 -25.36
CA GLU A 112 2.28 -2.70 -24.57
C GLU A 112 0.86 -3.27 -24.58
N ALA A 113 -0.12 -2.48 -24.97
CA ALA A 113 -1.52 -2.89 -25.08
C ALA A 113 -2.13 -2.45 -26.42
N ALA A 114 -3.27 -3.01 -26.79
CA ALA A 114 -4.00 -2.60 -27.98
C ALA A 114 -4.44 -1.13 -27.88
N PRO A 115 -4.65 -0.43 -29.00
CA PRO A 115 -5.16 0.94 -29.01
C PRO A 115 -6.44 1.08 -28.16
N GLY A 116 -6.46 2.07 -27.27
CA GLY A 116 -7.59 2.31 -26.36
C GLY A 116 -7.57 1.46 -25.08
N VAL A 117 -6.63 0.53 -24.92
CA VAL A 117 -6.45 -0.26 -23.70
C VAL A 117 -5.34 0.36 -22.85
N SER A 118 -5.66 0.76 -21.61
CA SER A 118 -4.73 1.41 -20.69
C SER A 118 -4.02 0.45 -19.73
N ASN A 119 -4.35 -0.86 -19.76
CA ASN A 119 -3.82 -1.88 -18.88
C ASN A 119 -3.17 -3.03 -19.66
N THR A 120 -2.22 -3.67 -19.00
CA THR A 120 -1.70 -5.00 -19.35
C THR A 120 -1.61 -5.83 -18.07
N THR A 121 -1.25 -7.10 -18.18
CA THR A 121 -1.09 -7.98 -17.01
C THR A 121 0.36 -8.36 -16.79
N ARG A 122 0.76 -8.49 -15.53
CA ARG A 122 2.10 -8.96 -15.13
C ARG A 122 1.99 -9.84 -13.89
N ILE A 123 2.94 -10.74 -13.73
CA ILE A 123 3.16 -11.45 -12.47
C ILE A 123 3.93 -10.51 -11.55
N PRO A 124 3.45 -10.26 -10.31
CA PRO A 124 4.16 -9.40 -9.38
C PRO A 124 5.43 -10.08 -8.84
N ASP A 125 6.47 -9.27 -8.68
CA ASP A 125 7.77 -9.66 -8.13
C ASP A 125 7.86 -9.36 -6.64
N LEU A 126 7.24 -8.26 -6.22
CA LEU A 126 7.31 -7.70 -4.88
C LEU A 126 5.89 -7.41 -4.36
N ALA A 127 5.70 -7.54 -3.07
CA ALA A 127 4.51 -6.99 -2.41
C ALA A 127 4.89 -6.11 -1.22
N LEU A 128 4.10 -5.07 -1.02
CA LEU A 128 4.08 -4.23 0.18
C LEU A 128 2.97 -4.74 1.10
N SER A 129 3.24 -4.82 2.39
CA SER A 129 2.27 -5.37 3.34
C SER A 129 2.35 -4.73 4.71
N ASP A 130 1.21 -4.19 5.17
CA ASP A 130 1.03 -3.63 6.52
C ASP A 130 0.99 -4.73 7.58
N VAL A 131 1.05 -6.01 7.18
CA VAL A 131 0.91 -7.16 8.09
C VAL A 131 1.94 -8.25 7.80
N PHE A 132 2.20 -9.06 8.80
CA PHE A 132 2.99 -10.27 8.65
C PHE A 132 2.26 -11.28 7.75
N PRO A 133 2.98 -12.10 6.97
CA PRO A 133 2.38 -13.17 6.16
C PRO A 133 1.49 -14.12 6.98
N SER A 134 1.88 -14.42 8.21
CA SER A 134 1.11 -15.27 9.13
C SER A 134 -0.24 -14.68 9.57
N SER A 135 -0.46 -13.38 9.37
CA SER A 135 -1.73 -12.72 9.67
C SER A 135 -2.73 -12.74 8.52
N ALA A 136 -2.33 -13.13 7.31
CA ALA A 136 -3.26 -13.32 6.19
C ALA A 136 -4.26 -14.46 6.47
N THR A 137 -5.37 -14.47 5.74
CA THR A 137 -6.38 -15.52 5.86
C THR A 137 -6.65 -16.15 4.48
N PRO A 138 -6.21 -17.41 4.23
CA PRO A 138 -5.46 -18.27 5.16
C PRO A 138 -4.04 -17.76 5.44
N PRO A 139 -3.42 -18.14 6.57
CA PRO A 139 -2.05 -17.74 6.90
C PRO A 139 -1.04 -18.17 5.83
N ILE A 140 -0.12 -17.29 5.49
CA ILE A 140 0.98 -17.57 4.56
C ILE A 140 2.22 -17.89 5.38
N PRO A 141 2.93 -19.00 5.10
CA PRO A 141 4.17 -19.32 5.79
C PRO A 141 5.23 -18.22 5.59
N GLU A 142 5.90 -17.79 6.64
CA GLU A 142 6.99 -16.80 6.59
C GLU A 142 8.11 -17.23 5.62
N SER A 143 8.38 -18.55 5.53
CA SER A 143 9.37 -19.13 4.64
C SER A 143 9.06 -18.98 3.14
N ALA A 144 7.84 -18.55 2.78
CA ALA A 144 7.48 -18.31 1.39
C ALA A 144 8.19 -17.09 0.80
N PHE A 145 8.71 -16.20 1.64
CA PHE A 145 9.24 -14.91 1.23
C PHE A 145 10.61 -14.58 1.85
N ASN A 146 11.37 -13.78 1.10
CA ASN A 146 12.35 -12.89 1.70
C ASN A 146 11.62 -11.60 2.10
N ARG A 147 11.72 -11.20 3.36
CA ARG A 147 11.01 -10.08 3.96
C ARG A 147 11.97 -9.04 4.54
N SER A 148 11.65 -7.77 4.31
CA SER A 148 12.31 -6.63 4.97
C SER A 148 11.25 -5.74 5.60
N VAL A 149 11.51 -5.22 6.79
CA VAL A 149 10.70 -4.15 7.39
C VAL A 149 11.16 -2.82 6.81
N LEU A 150 10.20 -2.00 6.36
CA LEU A 150 10.46 -0.66 5.83
C LEU A 150 10.27 0.42 6.91
N GLY A 151 9.30 0.23 7.80
CA GLY A 151 8.97 1.17 8.86
C GLY A 151 7.70 0.75 9.60
N VAL A 152 7.15 1.68 10.37
CA VAL A 152 5.92 1.51 11.13
C VAL A 152 4.82 2.35 10.51
N ILE A 153 3.66 1.76 10.28
CA ILE A 153 2.48 2.41 9.74
C ILE A 153 1.36 2.43 10.80
N PRO A 154 0.95 3.60 11.27
CA PRO A 154 -0.17 3.73 12.19
C PRO A 154 -1.51 3.77 11.45
N PHE A 155 -2.54 3.27 12.12
CA PHE A 155 -3.94 3.36 11.69
C PHE A 155 -4.76 4.12 12.71
N VAL A 156 -5.78 4.82 12.27
CA VAL A 156 -6.56 5.71 13.13
C VAL A 156 -8.05 5.48 12.95
N TYR A 157 -8.81 5.54 14.04
CA TYR A 157 -10.26 5.68 13.95
C TYR A 157 -10.61 7.09 13.54
N VAL A 158 -11.56 7.20 12.61
CA VAL A 158 -12.00 8.46 12.01
C VAL A 158 -13.51 8.49 11.99
N LYS A 159 -14.09 9.61 12.39
CA LYS A 159 -15.53 9.84 12.33
C LYS A 159 -15.85 11.11 11.55
N ASN A 160 -17.03 11.18 10.95
CA ASN A 160 -17.54 12.45 10.41
C ASN A 160 -17.67 13.50 11.52
N ASN A 161 -17.37 14.75 11.23
CA ASN A 161 -17.44 15.85 12.21
C ASN A 161 -18.87 16.08 12.76
N ALA A 162 -19.90 15.74 11.98
CA ALA A 162 -21.31 15.81 12.43
C ALA A 162 -21.63 14.78 13.54
N LEU A 163 -20.84 13.73 13.67
CA LEU A 163 -20.99 12.73 14.73
C LEU A 163 -20.42 13.29 16.05
N THR A 164 -21.17 14.17 16.70
CA THR A 164 -20.80 14.79 17.96
C THR A 164 -20.92 13.80 19.14
N GLY A 165 -20.16 14.05 20.20
CA GLY A 165 -20.21 13.22 21.42
C GLY A 165 -19.32 11.99 21.42
N VAL A 166 -18.93 11.44 20.27
CA VAL A 166 -17.94 10.36 20.18
C VAL A 166 -16.54 10.97 20.26
N THR A 167 -15.96 10.99 21.44
CA THR A 167 -14.67 11.66 21.74
C THR A 167 -13.54 10.69 22.00
N ASN A 168 -13.83 9.40 22.18
CA ASN A 168 -12.88 8.34 22.43
C ASN A 168 -13.50 6.99 22.06
N LEU A 169 -12.69 6.02 21.72
CA LEU A 169 -13.05 4.61 21.61
C LEU A 169 -12.17 3.79 22.55
N THR A 170 -12.80 3.06 23.46
CA THR A 170 -12.13 1.99 24.17
C THR A 170 -11.98 0.76 23.28
N GLN A 171 -11.09 -0.14 23.61
CA GLN A 171 -10.96 -1.43 22.91
C GLN A 171 -12.30 -2.18 22.85
N SER A 172 -13.07 -2.20 23.97
CA SER A 172 -14.39 -2.85 24.02
C SER A 172 -15.39 -2.18 23.07
N GLN A 173 -15.43 -0.85 23.01
CA GLN A 173 -16.29 -0.12 22.09
C GLN A 173 -15.89 -0.35 20.63
N ALA A 174 -14.60 -0.40 20.31
CA ALA A 174 -14.10 -0.73 18.99
C ALA A 174 -14.54 -2.15 18.56
N ASN A 175 -14.45 -3.13 19.45
CA ASN A 175 -14.94 -4.48 19.22
C ASN A 175 -16.47 -4.50 19.02
N LEU A 176 -17.22 -3.76 19.83
CA LEU A 176 -18.67 -3.66 19.68
C LEU A 176 -19.06 -3.05 18.34
N LEU A 177 -18.34 -2.04 17.84
CA LEU A 177 -18.57 -1.48 16.50
C LEU A 177 -18.41 -2.53 15.40
N MET A 178 -17.43 -3.44 15.54
CA MET A 178 -17.20 -4.51 14.57
C MET A 178 -18.32 -5.56 14.54
N ILE A 179 -19.01 -5.77 15.66
CA ILE A 179 -20.09 -6.77 15.78
C ILE A 179 -21.48 -6.16 15.87
N ALA A 180 -21.62 -4.86 15.84
CA ALA A 180 -22.91 -4.17 15.92
C ALA A 180 -23.82 -4.62 14.78
N SER A 181 -24.36 -5.79 14.99
CA SER A 181 -25.24 -6.51 14.11
C SER A 181 -26.67 -6.10 14.45
N GLY A 182 -27.21 -5.35 13.70
CA GLY A 182 -28.63 -5.06 13.70
C GLY A 182 -28.94 -4.48 12.36
N THR A 183 -30.16 -4.46 12.00
CA THR A 183 -30.62 -3.87 10.75
C THR A 183 -30.48 -2.35 10.72
N GLY A 184 -29.76 -1.72 11.69
CA GLY A 184 -29.77 -0.28 11.84
C GLY A 184 -28.53 0.41 12.42
N GLY A 185 -27.36 -0.25 12.47
CA GLY A 185 -26.15 0.36 13.08
C GLY A 185 -26.17 0.35 14.61
N MET A 186 -25.11 0.92 15.23
CA MET A 186 -24.98 1.02 16.68
C MET A 186 -25.52 2.37 17.18
N PRO A 187 -26.36 2.43 18.25
CA PRO A 187 -26.76 3.71 18.82
C PRO A 187 -25.54 4.52 19.30
N SER A 188 -25.48 5.82 18.96
CA SER A 188 -24.35 6.69 19.29
C SER A 188 -24.13 6.82 20.79
N SER A 189 -25.18 6.65 21.61
CA SER A 189 -25.08 6.66 23.07
C SER A 189 -24.13 5.61 23.65
N PHE A 190 -23.90 4.49 22.97
CA PHE A 190 -22.89 3.48 23.37
C PHE A 190 -21.46 3.98 23.26
N LEU A 191 -21.23 5.01 22.44
CA LEU A 191 -19.92 5.62 22.23
C LEU A 191 -19.77 6.99 22.89
N GLY A 192 -20.70 7.34 23.81
CA GLY A 192 -20.73 8.64 24.47
C GLY A 192 -21.50 9.74 23.73
N GLY A 193 -22.19 9.41 22.64
CA GLY A 193 -23.07 10.33 21.95
C GLY A 193 -24.35 10.62 22.74
N ASN A 194 -25.03 11.71 22.38
CA ASN A 194 -26.17 12.24 23.12
C ASN A 194 -27.55 11.69 22.69
N ASN A 195 -27.58 10.81 21.70
CA ASN A 195 -28.80 10.31 21.12
C ASN A 195 -28.71 8.83 20.74
N SER A 196 -29.84 8.27 20.28
CA SER A 196 -29.95 6.89 19.80
C SER A 196 -29.73 6.77 18.29
N ASN A 197 -29.29 7.84 17.59
CA ASN A 197 -29.09 7.76 16.15
C ASN A 197 -28.03 6.69 15.85
N PRO A 198 -28.24 5.89 14.80
CA PRO A 198 -27.34 4.81 14.47
C PRO A 198 -26.01 5.37 13.97
N ILE A 199 -24.94 4.68 14.35
CA ILE A 199 -23.59 4.86 13.79
C ILE A 199 -23.27 3.64 12.95
N TYR A 200 -22.71 3.88 11.77
CA TYR A 200 -22.37 2.84 10.81
C TYR A 200 -20.86 2.72 10.70
N MET A 201 -20.33 1.54 11.06
CA MET A 201 -18.92 1.22 10.92
C MET A 201 -18.61 0.93 9.46
N THR A 202 -17.83 1.79 8.83
CA THR A 202 -17.24 1.50 7.53
C THR A 202 -15.91 0.78 7.72
N GLY A 203 -15.45 0.04 6.73
CA GLY A 203 -14.18 -0.65 6.82
C GLY A 203 -13.77 -1.35 5.53
N ARG A 204 -12.63 -1.97 5.59
CA ARG A 204 -11.96 -2.58 4.47
C ARG A 204 -12.34 -4.05 4.31
N ASP A 205 -12.10 -4.60 3.12
CA ASP A 205 -12.26 -6.03 2.83
C ASP A 205 -11.27 -6.90 3.63
N ALA A 206 -11.47 -8.22 3.60
CA ALA A 206 -10.67 -9.17 4.39
C ALA A 206 -9.20 -9.28 3.97
N GLU A 207 -8.87 -8.81 2.76
CA GLU A 207 -7.50 -8.86 2.20
C GLU A 207 -6.69 -7.58 2.53
N SER A 208 -7.33 -6.62 3.19
CA SER A 208 -6.72 -5.37 3.58
C SER A 208 -5.84 -5.53 4.82
N GLY A 209 -4.56 -5.18 4.71
CA GLY A 209 -3.66 -5.11 5.87
C GLY A 209 -4.13 -4.13 6.93
N THR A 210 -4.67 -2.96 6.53
CA THR A 210 -5.28 -2.00 7.45
C THR A 210 -6.35 -2.64 8.33
N ARG A 211 -7.28 -3.41 7.73
CA ARG A 211 -8.31 -4.14 8.48
C ARG A 211 -7.69 -5.17 9.40
N ILE A 212 -6.82 -6.03 8.88
CA ILE A 212 -6.17 -7.08 9.66
C ILE A 212 -5.41 -6.48 10.85
N SER A 213 -4.63 -5.41 10.63
CA SER A 213 -3.88 -4.74 11.69
C SER A 213 -4.80 -4.17 12.77
N VAL A 214 -5.88 -3.47 12.39
CA VAL A 214 -6.83 -2.91 13.34
C VAL A 214 -7.52 -4.02 14.13
N GLU A 215 -8.06 -5.05 13.46
CA GLU A 215 -8.71 -6.20 14.12
C GLU A 215 -7.76 -6.88 15.13
N LYS A 216 -6.51 -7.11 14.75
CA LYS A 216 -5.49 -7.70 15.64
C LYS A 216 -5.16 -6.79 16.81
N CYS A 217 -4.99 -5.47 16.58
CA CYS A 217 -4.66 -4.51 17.64
C CYS A 217 -5.79 -4.35 18.69
N ILE A 218 -7.06 -4.51 18.27
CA ILE A 218 -8.19 -4.47 19.21
C ILE A 218 -8.57 -5.85 19.76
N GLY A 219 -7.89 -6.91 19.33
CA GLY A 219 -8.21 -8.29 19.72
C GLY A 219 -9.55 -8.78 19.19
N PHE A 220 -9.99 -8.27 18.03
CA PHE A 220 -11.22 -8.71 17.41
C PHE A 220 -11.07 -10.12 16.80
N VAL A 221 -12.08 -10.96 17.04
CA VAL A 221 -12.16 -12.31 16.49
C VAL A 221 -13.53 -12.50 15.86
N GLY A 222 -13.57 -12.85 14.60
CA GLY A 222 -14.80 -13.10 13.85
C GLY A 222 -14.89 -12.37 12.53
N SER A 223 -16.10 -12.27 12.01
CA SER A 223 -16.38 -11.52 10.78
C SER A 223 -17.05 -10.19 11.17
N PRO A 224 -16.46 -9.03 10.88
CA PRO A 224 -17.06 -7.77 11.22
C PRO A 224 -18.28 -7.48 10.35
N LEU A 225 -19.26 -6.79 10.91
CA LEU A 225 -20.36 -6.20 10.19
C LEU A 225 -19.95 -4.80 9.72
N LEU A 226 -19.74 -4.65 8.43
CA LEU A 226 -19.30 -3.40 7.82
C LEU A 226 -20.37 -2.82 6.91
N TRP A 227 -20.32 -1.50 6.74
CA TRP A 227 -21.33 -0.76 5.99
C TRP A 227 -20.69 0.04 4.85
N THR A 228 -21.42 0.14 3.76
CA THR A 228 -21.16 1.03 2.62
C THR A 228 -22.44 1.78 2.27
N THR A 229 -22.39 2.63 1.25
CA THR A 229 -23.58 3.30 0.73
C THR A 229 -23.97 2.74 -0.63
N ASN A 230 -25.27 2.55 -0.86
CA ASN A 230 -25.81 2.22 -2.18
C ASN A 230 -25.90 3.47 -3.08
N GLY A 231 -26.35 3.31 -4.32
CA GLY A 231 -26.52 4.40 -5.29
C GLY A 231 -27.53 5.49 -4.86
N ALA A 232 -28.44 5.19 -3.95
CA ALA A 232 -29.35 6.16 -3.33
C ALA A 232 -28.76 6.84 -2.08
N GLY A 233 -27.53 6.48 -1.70
CA GLY A 233 -26.83 7.01 -0.55
C GLY A 233 -27.27 6.44 0.80
N ASN A 234 -28.05 5.37 0.85
CA ASN A 234 -28.42 4.69 2.09
C ASN A 234 -27.34 3.69 2.49
N PHE A 235 -27.13 3.53 3.81
CA PHE A 235 -26.22 2.50 4.31
C PHE A 235 -26.77 1.10 4.02
N VAL A 236 -25.90 0.24 3.55
CA VAL A 236 -26.13 -1.18 3.30
C VAL A 236 -24.92 -2.00 3.78
N VAL A 237 -25.18 -3.24 4.20
CA VAL A 237 -24.10 -4.14 4.65
C VAL A 237 -23.20 -4.50 3.49
N THR A 238 -21.89 -4.61 3.79
CA THR A 238 -20.85 -4.99 2.82
C THR A 238 -19.85 -5.95 3.46
N ASN A 239 -19.10 -6.67 2.63
CA ASN A 239 -17.94 -7.44 3.07
C ASN A 239 -16.66 -6.58 3.26
N GLY A 240 -16.79 -5.27 3.08
CA GLY A 240 -15.71 -4.29 3.17
C GLY A 240 -15.33 -3.68 1.83
N LEU A 241 -14.62 -2.57 1.90
CA LEU A 241 -14.23 -1.74 0.78
C LEU A 241 -12.81 -2.09 0.31
N THR A 242 -12.57 -2.07 -0.99
CA THR A 242 -11.30 -2.49 -1.60
C THR A 242 -10.17 -1.47 -1.41
N SER A 243 -10.45 -0.24 -0.98
CA SER A 243 -9.43 0.78 -0.72
C SER A 243 -9.79 1.72 0.42
N GLY A 244 -8.76 2.27 1.11
CA GLY A 244 -8.94 3.32 2.12
C GLY A 244 -9.56 4.59 1.53
N GLY A 245 -9.32 4.88 0.25
CA GLY A 245 -9.95 6.01 -0.44
C GLY A 245 -11.48 5.89 -0.52
N LEU A 246 -12.01 4.70 -0.81
CA LEU A 246 -13.47 4.45 -0.83
C LEU A 246 -14.07 4.57 0.57
N GLU A 247 -13.39 4.04 1.58
CA GLU A 247 -13.80 4.17 2.99
C GLU A 247 -13.81 5.64 3.43
N ARG A 248 -12.73 6.35 3.15
CA ARG A 248 -12.57 7.79 3.40
C ARG A 248 -13.73 8.60 2.81
N ASP A 249 -14.11 8.31 1.56
CA ASP A 249 -15.14 9.06 0.86
C ASP A 249 -16.53 8.86 1.49
N ILE A 250 -16.83 7.68 2.04
CA ILE A 250 -18.04 7.42 2.83
C ILE A 250 -18.00 8.20 4.15
N ILE A 251 -16.91 8.12 4.90
CA ILE A 251 -16.76 8.85 6.17
C ILE A 251 -16.95 10.36 5.94
N LYS A 252 -16.33 10.89 4.88
CA LYS A 252 -16.49 12.30 4.50
C LYS A 252 -17.92 12.69 4.21
N ALA A 253 -18.68 11.84 3.50
CA ALA A 253 -20.00 12.16 2.97
C ALA A 253 -21.15 11.90 3.94
N LYS A 254 -20.97 11.03 4.96
CA LYS A 254 -22.03 10.52 5.80
C LYS A 254 -21.86 10.92 7.26
N ALA A 255 -22.84 11.70 7.77
CA ALA A 255 -22.85 12.22 9.14
C ALA A 255 -22.73 11.14 10.23
N ASP A 256 -23.25 9.95 9.97
CA ASP A 256 -23.35 8.84 10.92
C ASP A 256 -22.24 7.80 10.69
N ALA A 257 -21.21 8.11 9.87
CA ALA A 257 -20.14 7.19 9.56
C ALA A 257 -18.96 7.32 10.53
N ILE A 258 -18.44 6.16 10.93
CA ILE A 258 -17.15 5.98 11.59
C ILE A 258 -16.41 4.85 10.88
N GLY A 259 -15.08 4.90 10.87
CA GLY A 259 -14.25 3.85 10.27
C GLY A 259 -12.82 3.92 10.76
N TYR A 260 -11.93 3.16 10.11
CA TYR A 260 -10.49 3.16 10.40
C TYR A 260 -9.69 3.33 9.12
N LEU A 261 -8.73 4.22 9.11
CA LEU A 261 -7.95 4.60 7.94
C LEU A 261 -6.44 4.57 8.25
N GLY A 262 -5.64 4.39 7.22
CA GLY A 262 -4.26 4.86 7.25
C GLY A 262 -4.24 6.39 7.40
N VAL A 263 -3.24 6.93 8.08
CA VAL A 263 -3.19 8.35 8.44
C VAL A 263 -3.21 9.27 7.21
N ALA A 264 -2.63 8.86 6.09
CA ALA A 264 -2.64 9.65 4.84
C ALA A 264 -4.08 9.86 4.32
N ASP A 265 -4.91 8.82 4.31
CA ASP A 265 -6.32 8.91 3.91
C ASP A 265 -7.15 9.73 4.92
N ALA A 266 -6.88 9.60 6.22
CA ALA A 266 -7.53 10.38 7.27
C ALA A 266 -7.23 11.88 7.12
N ASN A 267 -5.96 12.25 6.88
CA ASN A 267 -5.55 13.64 6.67
C ASN A 267 -6.19 14.28 5.44
N ALA A 268 -6.46 13.49 4.39
CA ALA A 268 -7.10 13.98 3.18
C ALA A 268 -8.55 14.46 3.41
N ILE A 269 -9.18 14.10 4.53
CA ILE A 269 -10.55 14.51 4.88
C ILE A 269 -10.63 15.29 6.20
N ALA A 270 -9.53 15.79 6.73
CA ALA A 270 -9.46 16.49 8.01
C ALA A 270 -10.44 17.69 8.15
N ALA A 271 -10.85 18.30 7.03
CA ALA A 271 -11.88 19.36 7.04
C ALA A 271 -13.29 18.85 7.37
N SER A 272 -13.58 17.56 7.13
CA SER A 272 -14.92 16.96 7.25
C SER A 272 -14.99 15.84 8.29
N ALA A 273 -13.85 15.37 8.78
CA ALA A 273 -13.77 14.26 9.70
C ALA A 273 -12.71 14.52 10.77
N SER A 274 -12.84 13.87 11.91
CA SER A 274 -11.96 13.98 13.07
C SER A 274 -11.39 12.63 13.46
N LEU A 275 -10.15 12.62 13.92
CA LEU A 275 -9.55 11.44 14.56
C LEU A 275 -10.22 11.20 15.90
N VAL A 276 -10.40 9.92 16.23
CA VAL A 276 -10.96 9.49 17.52
C VAL A 276 -9.82 8.86 18.33
N PRO A 277 -9.51 9.38 19.53
CA PRO A 277 -8.56 8.76 20.46
C PRO A 277 -8.94 7.31 20.72
N PHE A 278 -7.93 6.46 20.90
CA PHE A 278 -8.10 5.04 21.25
C PHE A 278 -7.59 4.79 22.67
N ASN A 279 -8.44 4.21 23.52
CA ASN A 279 -8.18 4.00 24.95
C ASN A 279 -7.72 5.28 25.68
N GLY A 280 -8.28 6.43 25.29
CA GLY A 280 -7.90 7.74 25.83
C GLY A 280 -6.62 8.35 25.25
N ILE A 281 -5.92 7.63 24.39
CA ILE A 281 -4.65 8.08 23.80
C ILE A 281 -4.93 8.66 22.41
N PRO A 282 -4.70 9.96 22.17
CA PRO A 282 -4.79 10.54 20.85
C PRO A 282 -3.65 10.03 19.96
N PHE A 283 -3.93 9.88 18.67
CA PHE A 283 -2.89 9.60 17.72
C PHE A 283 -1.90 10.78 17.67
N SER A 284 -0.63 10.47 17.81
CA SER A 284 0.50 11.35 17.49
C SER A 284 1.73 10.50 17.18
N HIS A 285 2.68 11.06 16.43
CA HIS A 285 3.95 10.40 16.14
C HIS A 285 4.64 9.95 17.44
N THR A 286 4.74 10.85 18.42
CA THR A 286 5.35 10.55 19.73
C THR A 286 4.67 9.38 20.42
N ASN A 287 3.32 9.36 20.47
CA ASN A 287 2.59 8.29 21.14
C ASN A 287 2.75 6.92 20.45
N VAL A 288 2.99 6.91 19.13
CA VAL A 288 3.36 5.69 18.39
C VAL A 288 4.77 5.25 18.76
N VAL A 289 5.74 6.16 18.70
CA VAL A 289 7.17 5.89 18.97
C VAL A 289 7.39 5.27 20.36
N ILE A 290 6.70 5.79 21.38
CA ILE A 290 6.81 5.30 22.76
C ILE A 290 5.78 4.20 23.12
N GLY A 291 5.00 3.73 22.14
CA GLY A 291 4.05 2.62 22.30
C GLY A 291 2.76 2.93 23.04
N GLN A 292 2.48 4.19 23.39
CA GLN A 292 1.22 4.57 24.04
C GLN A 292 0.03 4.42 23.09
N TYR A 293 0.18 4.85 21.82
CA TYR A 293 -0.80 4.58 20.78
C TYR A 293 -0.54 3.22 20.17
N SER A 294 -1.47 2.28 20.34
CA SER A 294 -1.23 0.86 20.06
C SER A 294 -1.73 0.37 18.69
N ILE A 295 -2.43 1.20 17.90
CA ILE A 295 -2.95 0.77 16.59
C ILE A 295 -1.92 1.10 15.49
N TRP A 296 -0.96 0.21 15.32
CA TRP A 296 0.05 0.29 14.28
C TRP A 296 0.55 -1.10 13.88
N GLY A 297 1.11 -1.20 12.69
CA GLY A 297 1.77 -2.39 12.17
C GLY A 297 3.12 -2.03 11.55
N TYR A 298 3.86 -3.05 11.13
CA TYR A 298 5.04 -2.86 10.30
C TYR A 298 4.65 -2.89 8.82
N GLU A 299 5.20 -1.95 8.06
CA GLU A 299 5.20 -2.07 6.60
C GLU A 299 6.34 -2.96 6.16
N HIS A 300 6.01 -4.01 5.45
CA HIS A 300 6.95 -4.99 4.93
C HIS A 300 7.08 -4.87 3.41
N LEU A 301 8.30 -5.09 2.92
CA LEU A 301 8.56 -5.39 1.53
C LEU A 301 8.89 -6.88 1.43
N VAL A 302 8.09 -7.62 0.71
CA VAL A 302 8.27 -9.07 0.52
C VAL A 302 8.51 -9.40 -0.94
N ASN A 303 9.32 -10.42 -1.19
CA ASN A 303 9.49 -11.02 -2.50
C ASN A 303 9.62 -12.54 -2.39
N LYS A 304 9.19 -13.24 -3.43
CA LYS A 304 9.39 -14.69 -3.54
C LYS A 304 10.88 -15.04 -3.50
N VAL A 305 11.22 -16.16 -2.89
CA VAL A 305 12.58 -16.70 -2.93
C VAL A 305 12.99 -16.95 -4.40
N GLY A 306 14.24 -16.60 -4.76
CA GLY A 306 14.75 -16.79 -6.12
C GLY A 306 14.55 -15.59 -7.07
N LEU A 307 14.25 -14.39 -6.55
CA LEU A 307 14.22 -13.18 -7.37
C LEU A 307 15.59 -12.97 -8.06
N SER A 308 15.59 -12.62 -9.36
CA SER A 308 16.83 -12.41 -10.10
C SER A 308 17.67 -11.24 -9.56
N ALA A 309 19.00 -11.29 -9.73
CA ALA A 309 19.91 -10.28 -9.21
C ALA A 309 19.57 -8.85 -9.67
N THR A 310 19.17 -8.66 -10.93
CA THR A 310 18.76 -7.35 -11.43
C THR A 310 17.48 -6.82 -10.78
N LYS A 311 16.49 -7.69 -10.54
CA LYS A 311 15.27 -7.30 -9.80
C LYS A 311 15.54 -7.06 -8.32
N VAL A 312 16.48 -7.81 -7.72
CA VAL A 312 16.98 -7.56 -6.35
C VAL A 312 17.58 -6.16 -6.27
N THR A 313 18.38 -5.74 -7.25
CA THR A 313 18.96 -4.38 -7.28
C THR A 313 17.87 -3.30 -7.31
N VAL A 314 16.81 -3.46 -8.11
CA VAL A 314 15.67 -2.51 -8.15
C VAL A 314 14.91 -2.51 -6.82
N ARG A 315 14.64 -3.69 -6.24
CA ARG A 315 14.04 -3.82 -4.91
C ARG A 315 14.84 -3.05 -3.85
N ASP A 316 16.15 -3.23 -3.84
CA ASP A 316 17.02 -2.63 -2.83
C ASP A 316 17.13 -1.10 -3.01
N ALA A 317 17.12 -0.60 -4.24
CA ALA A 317 17.03 0.83 -4.52
C ALA A 317 15.70 1.43 -4.01
N LEU A 318 14.58 0.76 -4.26
CA LEU A 318 13.27 1.18 -3.74
C LEU A 318 13.25 1.15 -2.21
N LYS A 319 13.73 0.07 -1.59
CA LYS A 319 13.86 -0.04 -0.14
C LYS A 319 14.70 1.09 0.44
N ALA A 320 15.88 1.35 -0.13
CA ALA A 320 16.77 2.42 0.32
C ALA A 320 16.12 3.80 0.22
N ALA A 321 15.38 4.06 -0.86
CA ALA A 321 14.65 5.31 -1.02
C ALA A 321 13.54 5.50 0.03
N ILE A 322 12.81 4.43 0.36
CA ILE A 322 11.74 4.47 1.37
C ILE A 322 12.31 4.67 2.78
N THR A 323 13.42 4.00 3.09
CA THR A 323 14.03 4.03 4.44
C THR A 323 15.06 5.15 4.63
N ALA A 324 15.27 6.00 3.63
CA ALA A 324 16.25 7.09 3.71
C ALA A 324 15.92 8.09 4.83
N PRO A 325 16.87 8.43 5.75
CA PRO A 325 16.61 9.34 6.86
C PRO A 325 16.12 10.74 6.42
N PHE A 326 16.65 11.25 5.31
CA PHE A 326 16.22 12.54 4.73
C PHE A 326 14.74 12.55 4.36
N PHE A 327 14.23 11.45 3.85
CA PHE A 327 12.81 11.29 3.53
C PHE A 327 11.94 11.43 4.77
N GLN A 328 12.31 10.79 5.85
CA GLN A 328 11.54 10.80 7.10
C GLN A 328 11.55 12.16 7.79
N ALA A 329 12.64 12.92 7.66
CA ALA A 329 12.78 14.22 8.28
C ALA A 329 12.13 15.39 7.52
N SER A 330 11.97 15.29 6.19
CA SER A 330 11.63 16.45 5.35
C SER A 330 10.16 16.59 4.98
N ASN A 331 9.33 15.56 5.20
CA ASN A 331 7.94 15.55 4.75
C ASN A 331 6.96 15.34 5.90
N THR A 332 6.22 16.41 6.25
CA THR A 332 5.25 16.40 7.35
C THR A 332 4.14 15.34 7.17
N LEU A 333 3.78 15.00 5.93
CA LEU A 333 2.82 13.93 5.65
C LEU A 333 3.37 12.58 6.08
N TYR A 334 4.66 12.34 5.85
CA TYR A 334 5.31 11.06 6.15
C TYR A 334 5.64 10.93 7.64
N ASN A 335 6.07 11.99 8.31
CA ASN A 335 6.28 11.97 9.77
C ASN A 335 4.99 11.65 10.55
N VAL A 336 3.83 11.82 9.94
CA VAL A 336 2.53 11.50 10.55
C VAL A 336 2.04 10.12 10.12
N ALA A 337 2.25 9.74 8.85
CA ALA A 337 1.71 8.52 8.26
C ALA A 337 2.66 7.31 8.28
N PHE A 338 3.94 7.54 8.58
CA PHE A 338 4.98 6.53 8.54
C PHE A 338 6.12 6.90 9.48
N THR A 339 6.56 5.95 10.31
CA THR A 339 7.63 6.14 11.30
C THR A 339 8.80 5.21 10.98
N ALA A 340 10.02 5.72 11.08
CA ALA A 340 11.21 4.88 10.93
C ALA A 340 11.30 3.87 12.07
N VAL A 341 11.70 2.63 11.73
CA VAL A 341 11.95 1.61 12.77
C VAL A 341 12.99 2.08 13.79
N ALA A 342 14.01 2.82 13.33
CA ALA A 342 15.07 3.35 14.20
C ALA A 342 14.60 4.43 15.19
N GLU A 343 13.43 5.02 14.99
CA GLU A 343 12.83 6.01 15.92
C GLU A 343 11.99 5.33 17.01
N MET A 344 11.62 4.05 16.83
CA MET A 344 10.76 3.34 17.77
C MET A 344 11.51 2.98 19.05
N HIS A 345 10.91 3.29 20.19
CA HIS A 345 11.32 2.84 21.51
C HIS A 345 10.66 1.52 21.92
N VAL A 346 9.81 1.00 21.07
CA VAL A 346 9.05 -0.23 21.30
C VAL A 346 8.99 -1.08 20.03
N GLU A 347 8.75 -2.37 20.22
CA GLU A 347 8.54 -3.33 19.13
C GLU A 347 7.38 -4.27 19.43
N ARG A 348 6.98 -5.04 18.42
CA ARG A 348 6.08 -6.20 18.55
C ARG A 348 6.48 -7.31 17.60
N GLY A 349 6.33 -8.55 18.03
CA GLY A 349 6.70 -9.72 17.23
C GLY A 349 5.65 -10.20 16.23
N SER A 350 4.41 -9.65 16.28
CA SER A 350 3.29 -10.00 15.41
C SER A 350 2.27 -8.86 15.37
N ASP A 351 1.39 -8.87 14.37
CA ASP A 351 0.29 -7.91 14.29
C ASP A 351 -0.60 -8.02 15.51
N GLY A 352 -0.87 -6.89 16.19
CA GLY A 352 -1.61 -6.84 17.44
C GLY A 352 -0.94 -7.53 18.64
N GLY A 353 0.29 -8.02 18.47
CA GLY A 353 1.06 -8.64 19.55
C GLY A 353 1.42 -7.66 20.66
N THR A 354 1.90 -8.20 21.78
CA THR A 354 2.37 -7.41 22.91
C THR A 354 3.43 -6.41 22.47
N ILE A 355 3.28 -5.17 22.91
CA ILE A 355 4.27 -4.11 22.73
C ILE A 355 5.32 -4.27 23.83
N THR A 356 6.58 -4.40 23.46
CA THR A 356 7.73 -4.54 24.35
C THR A 356 8.67 -3.35 24.18
N SER A 357 9.31 -2.91 25.27
CA SER A 357 10.29 -1.82 25.22
C SER A 357 11.60 -2.30 24.58
N LEU A 358 12.23 -1.41 23.81
CA LEU A 358 13.59 -1.57 23.29
C LEU A 358 14.64 -0.92 24.21
N ASP A 359 14.21 -0.14 25.19
CA ASP A 359 15.09 0.69 26.03
C ASP A 359 15.55 -0.02 27.33
N PHE A 360 15.24 -1.31 27.48
CA PHE A 360 15.60 -2.08 28.68
C PHE A 360 16.33 -3.39 28.35
#